data_f1830004dcc84d7fa8513e23144020c5
#
_entry.id   f1830004dcc84d7fa8513e23144020c5
#
_cell.length_a   1.000
_cell.length_b   1.000
_cell.length_c   1.000
_cell.angle_alpha   90.00
_cell.angle_beta   90.00
_cell.angle_gamma   90.00
#
_symmetry.space_group_name_H-M   'P 1'
#
loop_
_entity.id
_entity.type
_entity.pdbx_description
1 polymer ?
#
loop_
_entity_poly.entity_id
_entity_poly.type
_entity_poly.pdbx_seq_one_letter_code
_entity_poly.pdbx_strand_id
1 'polypeptide(L)'
;MISGLTKRFALTFLMMGVVCLAAAQTEGHEEGVNNAHNAHESHGGQEADHNPLDDGEHGDFIAGDFIIHHIADANEINFFSDFSAPLPMIFYVEGKGFDIFMSSKFQTEGDDHGAHGAHAIKTATGPSTGTIYIKDPDLGISSKGGESFYDISITKSVFGMMFIMTLLVLVLRSMAKSYTRRPGQAPNGLTNFLEPLVLFVRDDIAVPIIGKTKADKFLPFLLTTFFFIVASNLLGLIPFIGGFNITGTIGVTIVLAFVVFVITTVNGNKQYWGHLFWPPGVPNLVKLLVVPIEVFGMFLKPTVLMIRLTANMSAGHIIILSFVSLVFIFNQNYGEVAGFGMGVFSTMFMIFMYFLELLVAFLQAYVFTLLAAIYFADATQEAHH
;
A
#
# COMPACT_ATOMS: atom_id res chain seq x y z
N MET A 1 29.94 16.25 -1.79
CA MET A 1 29.27 14.98 -2.20
C MET A 1 27.94 14.78 -1.48
N ILE A 2 27.89 14.83 -0.14
CA ILE A 2 26.68 14.60 0.69
C ILE A 2 25.53 15.57 0.38
N SER A 3 25.77 16.88 0.12
CA SER A 3 24.71 17.86 -0.17
C SER A 3 24.04 17.64 -1.54
N GLY A 4 24.74 17.08 -2.51
CA GLY A 4 24.18 16.68 -3.80
C GLY A 4 23.33 15.41 -3.70
N LEU A 5 23.74 14.46 -2.86
CA LEU A 5 23.03 13.24 -2.59
C LEU A 5 21.68 13.52 -1.89
N THR A 6 21.67 14.41 -0.89
CA THR A 6 20.44 14.80 -0.17
C THR A 6 19.45 15.55 -1.05
N LYS A 7 19.92 16.41 -1.99
CA LYS A 7 19.02 17.08 -2.95
C LYS A 7 18.41 16.09 -3.94
N ARG A 8 19.21 15.19 -4.49
CA ARG A 8 18.71 14.13 -5.40
C ARG A 8 17.76 13.18 -4.68
N PHE A 9 18.08 12.82 -3.45
CA PHE A 9 17.25 11.99 -2.59
C PHE A 9 15.89 12.67 -2.33
N ALA A 10 15.88 13.93 -1.92
CA ALA A 10 14.66 14.70 -1.69
C ALA A 10 13.82 14.85 -2.97
N LEU A 11 14.44 15.02 -4.14
CA LEU A 11 13.74 15.13 -5.42
C LEU A 11 13.12 13.78 -5.83
N THR A 12 13.85 12.67 -5.72
CA THR A 12 13.36 11.33 -6.01
C THR A 12 12.19 10.99 -5.08
N PHE A 13 12.32 11.38 -3.82
CA PHE A 13 11.31 11.18 -2.79
C PHE A 13 10.05 11.99 -3.08
N LEU A 14 10.18 13.24 -3.48
CA LEU A 14 9.07 14.10 -3.84
C LEU A 14 8.34 13.57 -5.08
N MET A 15 9.07 13.17 -6.12
CA MET A 15 8.47 12.57 -7.33
C MET A 15 7.75 11.27 -7.03
N MET A 16 8.36 10.38 -6.25
CA MET A 16 7.73 9.13 -5.83
C MET A 16 6.47 9.38 -5.01
N GLY A 17 6.50 10.35 -4.08
CA GLY A 17 5.35 10.75 -3.28
C GLY A 17 4.18 11.26 -4.11
N VAL A 18 4.44 12.16 -5.07
CA VAL A 18 3.39 12.72 -5.95
C VAL A 18 2.77 11.65 -6.83
N VAL A 19 3.58 10.76 -7.41
CA VAL A 19 3.08 9.70 -8.30
C VAL A 19 2.34 8.62 -7.50
N CYS A 20 2.82 8.25 -6.29
CA CYS A 20 2.10 7.33 -5.40
C CYS A 20 0.77 7.93 -4.92
N LEU A 21 0.74 9.26 -4.65
CA LEU A 21 -0.50 9.94 -4.27
C LEU A 21 -1.55 9.86 -5.40
N ALA A 22 -1.13 10.09 -6.63
CA ALA A 22 -2.02 10.02 -7.80
C ALA A 22 -2.55 8.60 -8.05
N ALA A 23 -1.74 7.56 -7.83
CA ALA A 23 -2.17 6.18 -8.07
C ALA A 23 -3.03 5.59 -6.95
N ALA A 24 -2.79 5.96 -5.69
CA ALA A 24 -3.66 5.57 -4.58
C ALA A 24 -5.09 6.13 -4.72
N GLN A 25 -5.24 7.24 -5.47
CA GLN A 25 -6.53 7.86 -5.75
C GLN A 25 -7.30 7.17 -6.90
N THR A 26 -6.61 6.46 -7.81
CA THR A 26 -7.27 5.80 -8.95
C THR A 26 -7.95 4.48 -8.55
N GLU A 27 -7.52 3.80 -7.50
CA GLU A 27 -8.16 2.55 -7.03
C GLU A 27 -9.58 2.78 -6.49
N GLY A 28 -9.83 3.90 -5.81
CA GLY A 28 -11.19 4.24 -5.31
C GLY A 28 -12.22 4.47 -6.42
N HIS A 29 -11.79 4.67 -7.66
CA HIS A 29 -12.69 5.02 -8.76
C HIS A 29 -13.13 3.80 -9.60
N GLU A 30 -12.29 2.76 -9.73
CA GLU A 30 -12.65 1.59 -10.54
C GLU A 30 -13.59 0.63 -9.82
N GLU A 31 -13.52 0.51 -8.49
CA GLU A 31 -14.44 -0.34 -7.72
C GLU A 31 -15.87 0.23 -7.69
N GLY A 32 -16.04 1.54 -7.60
CA GLY A 32 -17.37 2.19 -7.55
C GLY A 32 -18.17 2.10 -8.83
N VAL A 33 -17.52 2.11 -10.01
CA VAL A 33 -18.21 2.13 -11.32
C VAL A 33 -18.59 0.73 -11.77
N ASN A 34 -17.79 -0.28 -11.50
CA ASN A 34 -18.06 -1.66 -11.95
C ASN A 34 -19.13 -2.38 -11.10
N ASN A 35 -19.27 -2.01 -9.82
CA ASN A 35 -20.30 -2.62 -8.96
C ASN A 35 -21.71 -2.07 -9.21
N ALA A 36 -21.86 -0.83 -9.65
CA ALA A 36 -23.17 -0.25 -9.95
C ALA A 36 -23.85 -0.90 -11.17
N HIS A 37 -23.08 -1.45 -12.11
CA HIS A 37 -23.64 -2.09 -13.32
C HIS A 37 -24.08 -3.54 -13.08
N ASN A 38 -23.48 -4.26 -12.12
CA ASN A 38 -23.77 -5.67 -11.84
C ASN A 38 -24.89 -5.88 -10.79
N ALA A 39 -25.25 -4.86 -10.02
CA ALA A 39 -26.29 -4.95 -8.99
C ALA A 39 -27.72 -5.02 -9.54
N HIS A 40 -27.94 -4.73 -10.83
CA HIS A 40 -29.29 -4.70 -11.43
C HIS A 40 -29.76 -6.03 -12.06
N GLU A 41 -28.91 -7.06 -12.14
CA GLU A 41 -29.27 -8.32 -12.84
C GLU A 41 -29.44 -9.57 -11.96
N SER A 42 -29.31 -9.50 -10.62
CA SER A 42 -29.33 -10.72 -9.79
C SER A 42 -30.41 -10.82 -8.72
N HIS A 43 -31.55 -10.13 -8.83
CA HIS A 43 -32.69 -10.36 -7.94
C HIS A 43 -33.87 -11.02 -8.69
N GLY A 44 -33.76 -12.32 -8.87
CA GLY A 44 -34.86 -13.22 -9.27
C GLY A 44 -34.86 -14.46 -8.41
N GLY A 45 -35.69 -14.48 -7.34
CA GLY A 45 -36.29 -15.70 -6.83
C GLY A 45 -35.57 -16.44 -5.72
N GLN A 46 -36.00 -16.22 -4.47
CA GLN A 46 -36.59 -17.24 -3.59
C GLN A 46 -37.07 -16.58 -2.30
N GLU A 47 -38.37 -16.46 -2.16
CA GLU A 47 -39.05 -16.22 -0.88
C GLU A 47 -38.83 -17.45 -0.01
N ALA A 48 -38.02 -17.35 1.03
CA ALA A 48 -38.00 -18.28 2.16
C ALA A 48 -38.78 -17.61 3.30
N ASP A 49 -39.80 -18.31 3.71
CA ASP A 49 -40.74 -18.05 4.81
C ASP A 49 -40.00 -17.64 6.10
N HIS A 50 -40.02 -16.36 6.44
CA HIS A 50 -39.39 -15.83 7.63
C HIS A 50 -40.43 -15.69 8.74
N ASN A 51 -40.31 -16.51 9.75
CA ASN A 51 -41.14 -16.52 10.94
C ASN A 51 -40.80 -15.31 11.81
N PRO A 52 -41.73 -14.36 12.09
CA PRO A 52 -41.42 -13.09 12.76
C PRO A 52 -41.32 -13.15 14.29
N LEU A 53 -40.97 -14.28 14.90
CA LEU A 53 -40.95 -14.47 16.34
C LEU A 53 -39.57 -14.93 16.91
N ASP A 54 -38.47 -14.66 16.23
CA ASP A 54 -37.12 -14.92 16.77
C ASP A 54 -36.32 -13.60 16.90
N ASP A 55 -36.77 -12.74 17.80
CA ASP A 55 -36.06 -11.53 18.23
C ASP A 55 -34.94 -11.90 19.19
N GLY A 56 -33.94 -12.60 18.68
CA GLY A 56 -32.68 -12.88 19.39
C GLY A 56 -31.62 -11.85 19.01
N GLU A 57 -31.45 -10.89 19.88
CA GLU A 57 -30.43 -9.81 19.89
C GLU A 57 -28.99 -10.32 19.90
N HIS A 58 -28.48 -10.92 18.85
CA HIS A 58 -27.01 -10.99 18.60
C HIS A 58 -26.82 -11.31 17.11
N GLY A 59 -26.54 -10.27 16.33
CA GLY A 59 -26.07 -10.50 14.95
C GLY A 59 -24.84 -11.40 14.98
N ASP A 60 -24.87 -12.50 14.25
CA ASP A 60 -23.76 -13.44 14.16
C ASP A 60 -22.49 -12.74 13.70
N PHE A 61 -21.38 -12.96 14.43
CA PHE A 61 -20.08 -12.41 14.04
C PHE A 61 -19.60 -13.04 12.74
N ILE A 62 -19.52 -12.24 11.67
CA ILE A 62 -19.04 -12.69 10.34
C ILE A 62 -17.55 -12.33 10.22
N ALA A 63 -16.70 -13.34 10.34
CA ALA A 63 -15.26 -13.16 10.29
C ALA A 63 -14.75 -12.52 8.98
N GLY A 64 -15.41 -12.85 7.85
CA GLY A 64 -15.05 -12.30 6.54
C GLY A 64 -15.19 -10.79 6.49
N ASP A 65 -16.32 -10.27 6.94
CA ASP A 65 -16.61 -8.83 6.97
C ASP A 65 -15.63 -8.09 7.89
N PHE A 66 -15.37 -8.66 9.07
CA PHE A 66 -14.38 -8.10 10.02
C PHE A 66 -13.00 -7.97 9.38
N ILE A 67 -12.53 -8.99 8.65
CA ILE A 67 -11.22 -9.00 8.00
C ILE A 67 -11.18 -7.96 6.87
N ILE A 68 -12.19 -7.96 5.99
CA ILE A 68 -12.26 -7.06 4.83
C ILE A 68 -12.28 -5.60 5.30
N HIS A 69 -13.12 -5.26 6.28
CA HIS A 69 -13.19 -3.90 6.83
C HIS A 69 -11.88 -3.41 7.46
N HIS A 70 -11.08 -4.30 8.05
CA HIS A 70 -9.80 -3.92 8.63
C HIS A 70 -8.69 -3.73 7.59
N ILE A 71 -8.73 -4.48 6.48
CA ILE A 71 -7.72 -4.42 5.43
C ILE A 71 -8.02 -3.31 4.43
N ALA A 72 -9.32 -3.05 4.17
CA ALA A 72 -9.76 -2.01 3.24
C ALA A 72 -9.23 -0.62 3.63
N ASP A 73 -8.93 0.16 2.61
CA ASP A 73 -8.55 1.55 2.82
C ASP A 73 -9.77 2.38 3.26
N ALA A 74 -9.61 3.21 4.26
CA ALA A 74 -10.69 3.96 4.88
C ALA A 74 -10.37 5.45 4.96
N ASN A 75 -11.42 6.29 5.00
CA ASN A 75 -11.29 7.74 5.18
C ASN A 75 -11.25 8.17 6.66
N GLU A 76 -10.90 7.24 7.55
CA GLU A 76 -10.76 7.49 8.98
C GLU A 76 -9.68 6.57 9.57
N ILE A 77 -8.96 7.07 10.57
CA ILE A 77 -7.90 6.33 11.27
C ILE A 77 -8.48 5.88 12.60
N ASN A 78 -8.68 4.58 12.76
CA ASN A 78 -9.17 4.00 14.00
C ASN A 78 -7.96 3.64 14.89
N PHE A 79 -7.78 4.34 16.01
CA PHE A 79 -6.69 4.07 16.97
C PHE A 79 -7.07 3.00 17.98
N PHE A 80 -8.32 2.99 18.46
CA PHE A 80 -8.93 2.00 19.36
C PHE A 80 -10.43 2.00 19.07
N SER A 81 -11.16 1.04 19.65
CA SER A 81 -12.60 0.84 19.40
C SER A 81 -13.46 2.12 19.45
N ASP A 82 -13.05 3.13 20.25
CA ASP A 82 -13.87 4.33 20.50
C ASP A 82 -13.24 5.64 19.98
N PHE A 83 -12.02 5.61 19.48
CA PHE A 83 -11.35 6.82 19.00
C PHE A 83 -10.94 6.70 17.52
N SER A 84 -11.73 7.35 16.67
CA SER A 84 -11.41 7.51 15.23
C SER A 84 -11.06 8.96 14.91
N ALA A 85 -9.99 9.15 14.14
CA ALA A 85 -9.63 10.46 13.61
C ALA A 85 -10.18 10.58 12.18
N PRO A 86 -11.15 11.49 11.93
CA PRO A 86 -11.70 11.68 10.59
C PRO A 86 -10.66 12.34 9.67
N LEU A 87 -10.58 11.85 8.44
CA LEU A 87 -9.70 12.41 7.41
C LEU A 87 -10.47 13.37 6.49
N PRO A 88 -9.79 14.34 5.86
CA PRO A 88 -10.41 15.25 4.92
C PRO A 88 -10.80 14.52 3.62
N MET A 89 -12.05 14.69 3.22
CA MET A 89 -12.61 14.23 1.96
C MET A 89 -12.65 15.38 0.97
N ILE A 90 -12.19 15.12 -0.26
CA ILE A 90 -12.10 16.11 -1.33
C ILE A 90 -12.74 15.50 -2.57
N PHE A 91 -13.89 16.05 -2.98
CA PHE A 91 -14.58 15.65 -4.18
C PHE A 91 -14.56 16.78 -5.21
N TYR A 92 -14.31 16.44 -6.46
CA TYR A 92 -14.49 17.35 -7.57
C TYR A 92 -15.73 16.94 -8.37
N VAL A 93 -16.77 17.75 -8.34
CA VAL A 93 -18.02 17.52 -9.06
C VAL A 93 -17.96 18.24 -10.39
N GLU A 94 -18.20 17.52 -11.48
CA GLU A 94 -18.17 18.10 -12.83
C GLU A 94 -19.22 19.24 -12.97
N GLY A 95 -18.72 20.42 -13.37
CA GLY A 95 -19.57 21.61 -13.56
C GLY A 95 -19.98 22.36 -12.29
N LYS A 96 -19.71 21.85 -11.09
CA LYS A 96 -20.07 22.49 -9.80
C LYS A 96 -18.88 22.92 -8.96
N GLY A 97 -17.70 22.24 -9.09
CA GLY A 97 -16.48 22.60 -8.38
C GLY A 97 -16.08 21.60 -7.30
N PHE A 98 -15.34 22.08 -6.29
CA PHE A 98 -14.79 21.24 -5.23
C PHE A 98 -15.66 21.25 -3.97
N ASP A 99 -15.85 20.08 -3.39
CA ASP A 99 -16.37 19.90 -2.04
C ASP A 99 -15.25 19.38 -1.13
N ILE A 100 -15.01 20.08 -0.03
CA ILE A 100 -14.01 19.71 0.97
C ILE A 100 -14.68 19.66 2.34
N PHE A 101 -14.69 18.48 2.96
CA PHE A 101 -15.25 18.27 4.29
C PHE A 101 -14.58 17.09 5.00
N MET A 102 -14.81 16.93 6.29
CA MET A 102 -14.27 15.82 7.07
C MET A 102 -15.17 14.59 6.97
N SER A 103 -14.61 13.39 6.99
CA SER A 103 -15.37 12.12 6.93
C SER A 103 -16.41 12.00 8.05
N SER A 104 -16.23 12.70 9.18
CA SER A 104 -17.21 12.77 10.27
C SER A 104 -18.55 13.41 9.89
N LYS A 105 -18.66 14.09 8.74
CA LYS A 105 -19.94 14.63 8.26
C LYS A 105 -20.87 13.59 7.65
N PHE A 106 -20.37 12.39 7.38
CA PHE A 106 -21.24 11.29 7.00
C PHE A 106 -22.06 10.83 8.19
N GLN A 107 -23.38 11.03 8.11
CA GLN A 107 -24.35 10.65 9.14
C GLN A 107 -25.20 9.48 8.63
N THR A 108 -25.59 8.59 9.52
CA THR A 108 -26.50 7.50 9.20
C THR A 108 -27.85 8.10 8.85
N GLU A 109 -28.39 7.81 7.65
CA GLU A 109 -29.72 8.20 7.23
C GLU A 109 -30.69 7.09 7.68
N GLY A 110 -31.47 7.34 8.71
CA GLY A 110 -32.53 6.41 9.08
C GLY A 110 -32.90 6.47 10.56
N ASP A 111 -34.18 6.35 10.77
CA ASP A 111 -34.85 6.25 12.05
C ASP A 111 -34.32 5.05 12.87
N ASP A 112 -34.39 5.21 14.14
CA ASP A 112 -34.02 4.50 15.34
C ASP A 112 -34.41 3.00 15.42
N HIS A 113 -34.62 2.30 14.33
CA HIS A 113 -35.01 0.89 14.34
C HIS A 113 -34.17 0.03 13.37
N GLY A 114 -33.05 -0.48 13.85
CA GLY A 114 -32.53 -1.78 13.42
C GLY A 114 -31.21 -1.88 12.66
N ALA A 115 -30.51 -0.80 12.36
CA ALA A 115 -29.19 -0.92 11.72
C ALA A 115 -28.05 -0.40 12.62
N HIS A 116 -27.91 -0.95 13.79
CA HIS A 116 -26.70 -0.86 14.59
C HIS A 116 -25.68 -1.86 14.03
N GLY A 117 -24.90 -1.44 12.98
CA GLY A 117 -23.89 -2.32 12.41
C GLY A 117 -23.00 -1.63 11.40
N ALA A 118 -21.90 -2.29 11.04
CA ALA A 118 -20.93 -1.86 10.05
C ALA A 118 -21.52 -1.64 8.63
N HIS A 119 -22.75 -2.09 8.37
CA HIS A 119 -23.47 -2.00 7.09
C HIS A 119 -24.42 -0.80 6.94
N ALA A 120 -24.40 0.17 7.87
CA ALA A 120 -25.29 1.33 7.76
C ALA A 120 -24.88 2.27 6.62
N ILE A 121 -25.82 2.58 5.71
CA ILE A 121 -25.64 3.59 4.67
C ILE A 121 -25.54 4.96 5.33
N LYS A 122 -24.48 5.71 5.01
CA LYS A 122 -24.25 7.05 5.55
C LYS A 122 -24.36 8.09 4.44
N THR A 123 -24.94 9.24 4.74
CA THR A 123 -25.07 10.35 3.80
C THR A 123 -24.35 11.59 4.28
N ALA A 124 -23.85 12.38 3.33
CA ALA A 124 -23.26 13.69 3.59
C ALA A 124 -23.62 14.66 2.46
N THR A 125 -23.87 15.91 2.82
CA THR A 125 -24.11 16.96 1.82
C THR A 125 -22.86 17.78 1.59
N GLY A 126 -22.47 17.94 0.34
CA GLY A 126 -21.33 18.75 -0.08
C GLY A 126 -21.54 20.22 0.27
N PRO A 127 -20.58 20.85 0.98
CA PRO A 127 -20.76 22.21 1.49
C PRO A 127 -20.78 23.29 0.40
N SER A 128 -20.16 23.04 -0.74
CA SER A 128 -20.02 24.03 -1.84
C SER A 128 -20.93 23.74 -3.01
N THR A 129 -21.13 22.47 -3.35
CA THR A 129 -21.90 22.06 -4.53
C THR A 129 -23.36 21.70 -4.21
N GLY A 130 -23.65 21.38 -2.93
CA GLY A 130 -24.96 20.88 -2.50
C GLY A 130 -25.22 19.43 -2.94
N THR A 131 -24.26 18.74 -3.51
CA THR A 131 -24.38 17.34 -3.93
C THR A 131 -24.50 16.45 -2.69
N ILE A 132 -25.45 15.50 -2.72
CA ILE A 132 -25.64 14.53 -1.64
C ILE A 132 -24.84 13.28 -1.98
N TYR A 133 -23.85 12.98 -1.17
CA TYR A 133 -23.04 11.78 -1.27
C TYR A 133 -23.61 10.68 -0.39
N ILE A 134 -23.66 9.48 -0.91
CA ILE A 134 -24.08 8.26 -0.22
C ILE A 134 -22.85 7.38 -0.07
N LYS A 135 -22.48 7.07 1.17
CA LYS A 135 -21.43 6.10 1.48
C LYS A 135 -22.10 4.78 1.84
N ASP A 136 -21.99 3.83 0.91
CA ASP A 136 -22.44 2.45 1.09
C ASP A 136 -21.20 1.61 1.46
N PRO A 137 -21.26 0.78 2.50
CA PRO A 137 -20.16 -0.09 2.88
C PRO A 137 -19.70 -1.06 1.78
N ASP A 138 -20.64 -1.53 0.95
CA ASP A 138 -20.38 -2.54 -0.08
C ASP A 138 -20.12 -1.95 -1.47
N LEU A 139 -20.78 -0.82 -1.78
CA LEU A 139 -20.73 -0.18 -3.10
C LEU A 139 -19.83 1.05 -3.16
N GLY A 140 -19.25 1.47 -2.02
CA GLY A 140 -18.41 2.66 -1.94
C GLY A 140 -19.20 3.96 -1.90
N ILE A 141 -18.63 5.04 -2.47
CA ILE A 141 -19.23 6.37 -2.43
C ILE A 141 -19.90 6.69 -3.77
N SER A 142 -21.19 7.06 -3.72
CA SER A 142 -21.98 7.47 -4.89
C SER A 142 -22.67 8.81 -4.65
N SER A 143 -23.19 9.45 -5.71
CA SER A 143 -24.01 10.66 -5.60
C SER A 143 -25.49 10.33 -5.75
N LYS A 144 -26.36 10.87 -4.87
CA LYS A 144 -27.82 10.64 -4.90
C LYS A 144 -28.49 11.16 -6.20
N GLY A 145 -27.85 12.14 -6.86
CA GLY A 145 -28.33 12.72 -8.12
C GLY A 145 -27.75 12.10 -9.39
N GLY A 146 -26.91 11.07 -9.29
CA GLY A 146 -26.22 10.49 -10.46
C GLY A 146 -25.15 11.43 -11.06
N GLU A 147 -24.70 12.42 -10.30
CA GLU A 147 -23.68 13.38 -10.74
C GLU A 147 -22.30 12.70 -10.77
N SER A 148 -21.57 12.91 -11.85
CA SER A 148 -20.18 12.43 -11.97
C SER A 148 -19.28 13.27 -11.06
N PHE A 149 -18.54 12.61 -10.19
CA PHE A 149 -17.54 13.25 -9.33
C PHE A 149 -16.25 12.42 -9.30
N TYR A 150 -15.15 13.11 -9.06
CA TYR A 150 -13.84 12.49 -8.84
C TYR A 150 -13.51 12.56 -7.36
N ASP A 151 -13.23 11.41 -6.77
CA ASP A 151 -12.78 11.32 -5.38
C ASP A 151 -11.26 11.53 -5.30
N ILE A 152 -10.86 12.62 -4.65
CA ILE A 152 -9.44 12.99 -4.40
C ILE A 152 -9.18 12.99 -2.89
N SER A 153 -9.97 12.25 -2.13
CA SER A 153 -9.91 12.24 -0.67
C SER A 153 -8.61 11.65 -0.15
N ILE A 154 -8.21 12.12 1.03
CA ILE A 154 -7.07 11.55 1.73
C ILE A 154 -7.54 10.31 2.48
N THR A 155 -7.14 9.14 1.98
CA THR A 155 -7.38 7.87 2.64
C THR A 155 -6.35 7.61 3.74
N LYS A 156 -6.60 6.59 4.56
CA LYS A 156 -5.68 6.14 5.60
C LYS A 156 -4.30 5.78 5.01
N SER A 157 -4.26 5.06 3.89
CA SER A 157 -3.01 4.66 3.22
C SER A 157 -2.23 5.86 2.68
N VAL A 158 -2.93 6.83 2.07
CA VAL A 158 -2.33 8.09 1.60
C VAL A 158 -1.74 8.89 2.75
N PHE A 159 -2.49 9.04 3.85
CA PHE A 159 -2.00 9.73 5.05
C PHE A 159 -0.76 9.04 5.63
N GLY A 160 -0.80 7.71 5.80
CA GLY A 160 0.34 6.93 6.28
C GLY A 160 1.57 7.05 5.38
N MET A 161 1.38 7.03 4.08
CA MET A 161 2.44 7.25 3.10
C MET A 161 3.07 8.65 3.24
N MET A 162 2.26 9.71 3.32
CA MET A 162 2.76 11.08 3.53
C MET A 162 3.52 11.21 4.84
N PHE A 163 3.01 10.59 5.91
CA PHE A 163 3.66 10.57 7.22
C PHE A 163 5.04 9.91 7.14
N ILE A 164 5.14 8.70 6.57
CA ILE A 164 6.42 7.98 6.40
C ILE A 164 7.38 8.76 5.52
N MET A 165 6.91 9.32 4.41
CA MET A 165 7.72 10.13 3.52
C MET A 165 8.34 11.32 4.25
N THR A 166 7.53 12.04 5.02
CA THR A 166 7.99 13.18 5.82
C THR A 166 8.99 12.74 6.88
N LEU A 167 8.67 11.68 7.61
CA LEU A 167 9.54 11.11 8.64
C LEU A 167 10.91 10.70 8.07
N LEU A 168 10.95 10.00 6.95
CA LEU A 168 12.19 9.59 6.30
C LEU A 168 13.03 10.78 5.84
N VAL A 169 12.40 11.80 5.26
CA VAL A 169 13.12 13.03 4.87
C VAL A 169 13.76 13.70 6.09
N LEU A 170 13.02 13.81 7.20
CA LEU A 170 13.55 14.41 8.44
C LEU A 170 14.69 13.57 9.04
N VAL A 171 14.53 12.26 9.11
CA VAL A 171 15.53 11.33 9.65
C VAL A 171 16.81 11.35 8.82
N LEU A 172 16.70 11.23 7.49
CA LEU A 172 17.87 11.21 6.60
C LEU A 172 18.56 12.58 6.53
N ARG A 173 17.83 13.69 6.62
CA ARG A 173 18.41 15.03 6.77
C ARG A 173 19.15 15.19 8.10
N SER A 174 18.58 14.68 9.19
CA SER A 174 19.23 14.69 10.51
C SER A 174 20.53 13.91 10.48
N MET A 175 20.52 12.72 9.87
CA MET A 175 21.69 11.88 9.66
C MET A 175 22.76 12.61 8.84
N ALA A 176 22.41 13.19 7.68
CA ALA A 176 23.33 13.95 6.84
C ALA A 176 23.95 15.14 7.58
N LYS A 177 23.16 15.86 8.39
CA LYS A 177 23.63 16.97 9.22
C LYS A 177 24.59 16.52 10.33
N SER A 178 24.38 15.31 10.89
CA SER A 178 25.29 14.73 11.90
C SER A 178 26.69 14.54 11.35
N TYR A 179 26.83 13.99 10.13
CA TYR A 179 28.13 13.84 9.48
C TYR A 179 28.83 15.16 9.13
N THR A 180 28.05 16.17 8.76
CA THR A 180 28.62 17.49 8.48
C THR A 180 29.12 18.20 9.73
N ARG A 181 28.45 17.98 10.88
CA ARG A 181 28.84 18.61 12.17
C ARG A 181 30.01 17.95 12.85
N ARG A 182 30.24 16.65 12.61
CA ARG A 182 31.26 15.83 13.32
C ARG A 182 32.10 15.04 12.31
N PRO A 183 32.89 15.71 11.46
CA PRO A 183 33.71 15.02 10.48
C PRO A 183 34.77 14.16 11.19
N GLY A 184 34.84 12.87 10.83
CA GLY A 184 35.81 11.91 11.36
C GLY A 184 35.50 11.36 12.77
N GLN A 185 34.36 11.69 13.36
CA GLN A 185 33.91 11.11 14.62
C GLN A 185 32.89 10.00 14.41
N ALA A 186 32.81 9.05 15.35
CA ALA A 186 31.82 7.99 15.31
C ALA A 186 30.37 8.55 15.37
N PRO A 187 29.44 7.98 14.60
CA PRO A 187 28.05 8.38 14.62
C PRO A 187 27.40 8.11 15.98
N ASN A 188 26.46 8.96 16.38
CA ASN A 188 25.75 8.83 17.66
C ASN A 188 24.24 8.68 17.49
N GLY A 189 23.59 7.98 18.42
CA GLY A 189 22.13 7.84 18.51
C GLY A 189 21.52 7.20 17.25
N LEU A 190 20.51 7.82 16.68
CA LEU A 190 19.78 7.31 15.51
C LEU A 190 20.68 7.10 14.28
N THR A 191 21.69 7.95 14.10
CA THR A 191 22.66 7.81 13.00
C THR A 191 23.44 6.49 13.11
N ASN A 192 23.86 6.11 14.31
CA ASN A 192 24.59 4.85 14.54
C ASN A 192 23.71 3.61 14.25
N PHE A 193 22.40 3.71 14.46
CA PHE A 193 21.47 2.63 14.14
C PHE A 193 21.21 2.50 12.63
N LEU A 194 21.09 3.63 11.92
CA LEU A 194 20.74 3.63 10.49
C LEU A 194 21.95 3.47 9.57
N GLU A 195 23.15 3.83 10.02
CA GLU A 195 24.37 3.74 9.21
C GLU A 195 24.65 2.31 8.70
N PRO A 196 24.55 1.24 9.50
CA PRO A 196 24.72 -0.13 9.02
C PRO A 196 23.76 -0.49 7.89
N LEU A 197 22.50 0.00 7.94
CA LEU A 197 21.50 -0.24 6.89
C LEU A 197 21.83 0.51 5.61
N VAL A 198 22.34 1.74 5.72
CA VAL A 198 22.81 2.52 4.56
C VAL A 198 24.02 1.86 3.90
N LEU A 199 24.99 1.41 4.71
CA LEU A 199 26.17 0.69 4.24
C LEU A 199 25.79 -0.65 3.60
N PHE A 200 24.86 -1.38 4.20
CA PHE A 200 24.32 -2.62 3.64
C PHE A 200 23.74 -2.41 2.23
N VAL A 201 22.87 -1.41 2.04
CA VAL A 201 22.31 -1.13 0.71
C VAL A 201 23.40 -0.70 -0.28
N ARG A 202 24.40 0.07 0.17
CA ARG A 202 25.48 0.55 -0.68
C ARG A 202 26.47 -0.57 -1.01
N ASP A 203 27.03 -1.22 0.01
CA ASP A 203 28.21 -2.07 -0.12
C ASP A 203 27.85 -3.53 -0.45
N ASP A 204 26.69 -4.02 -0.02
CA ASP A 204 26.23 -5.39 -0.28
C ASP A 204 25.27 -5.48 -1.47
N ILE A 205 24.56 -4.36 -1.86
CA ILE A 205 23.63 -4.40 -2.98
C ILE A 205 24.13 -3.54 -4.14
N ALA A 206 24.26 -2.20 -3.96
CA ALA A 206 24.48 -1.30 -5.08
C ALA A 206 25.84 -1.48 -5.74
N VAL A 207 26.91 -1.49 -4.96
CA VAL A 207 28.29 -1.57 -5.47
C VAL A 207 28.61 -2.91 -6.12
N PRO A 208 28.27 -4.08 -5.55
CA PRO A 208 28.57 -5.37 -6.18
C PRO A 208 27.79 -5.61 -7.48
N ILE A 209 26.54 -5.11 -7.56
CA ILE A 209 25.63 -5.41 -8.67
C ILE A 209 25.79 -4.41 -9.82
N ILE A 210 25.81 -3.09 -9.52
CA ILE A 210 25.83 -2.03 -10.53
C ILE A 210 27.28 -1.63 -10.89
N GLY A 211 28.23 -1.87 -9.98
CA GLY A 211 29.61 -1.44 -10.11
C GLY A 211 29.88 -0.06 -9.50
N LYS A 212 31.11 0.12 -8.98
CA LYS A 212 31.51 1.31 -8.20
C LYS A 212 31.30 2.66 -8.92
N THR A 213 31.48 2.68 -10.23
CA THR A 213 31.39 3.93 -11.03
C THR A 213 29.95 4.39 -11.26
N LYS A 214 29.01 3.46 -11.36
CA LYS A 214 27.59 3.74 -11.68
C LYS A 214 26.68 3.68 -10.45
N ALA A 215 27.08 2.98 -9.39
CA ALA A 215 26.31 2.82 -8.16
C ALA A 215 25.88 4.17 -7.54
N ASP A 216 26.76 5.17 -7.51
CA ASP A 216 26.48 6.50 -6.93
C ASP A 216 25.31 7.23 -7.61
N LYS A 217 25.00 6.88 -8.87
CA LYS A 217 23.86 7.45 -9.60
C LYS A 217 22.52 6.88 -9.11
N PHE A 218 22.46 5.58 -8.84
CA PHE A 218 21.24 4.87 -8.49
C PHE A 218 21.05 4.70 -6.98
N LEU A 219 22.12 4.84 -6.20
CA LEU A 219 22.11 4.69 -4.75
C LEU A 219 21.03 5.54 -4.04
N PRO A 220 20.78 6.81 -4.40
CA PRO A 220 19.70 7.58 -3.76
C PRO A 220 18.34 6.95 -3.92
N PHE A 221 18.04 6.42 -5.11
CA PHE A 221 16.78 5.73 -5.36
C PHE A 221 16.68 4.42 -4.58
N LEU A 222 17.72 3.59 -4.62
CA LEU A 222 17.76 2.31 -3.89
C LEU A 222 17.58 2.50 -2.39
N LEU A 223 18.27 3.50 -1.81
CA LEU A 223 18.10 3.84 -0.39
C LEU A 223 16.68 4.33 -0.08
N THR A 224 16.13 5.20 -0.93
CA THR A 224 14.75 5.70 -0.75
C THR A 224 13.76 4.55 -0.74
N THR A 225 13.84 3.67 -1.72
CA THR A 225 12.95 2.52 -1.88
C THR A 225 13.09 1.54 -0.72
N PHE A 226 14.32 1.22 -0.32
CA PHE A 226 14.59 0.33 0.81
C PHE A 226 13.97 0.85 2.10
N PHE A 227 14.30 2.10 2.48
CA PHE A 227 13.79 2.67 3.71
C PHE A 227 12.28 2.91 3.67
N PHE A 228 11.73 3.27 2.51
CA PHE A 228 10.29 3.44 2.33
C PHE A 228 9.55 2.12 2.58
N ILE A 229 9.99 1.02 1.96
CA ILE A 229 9.34 -0.29 2.13
C ILE A 229 9.50 -0.78 3.59
N VAL A 230 10.70 -0.68 4.18
CA VAL A 230 10.90 -1.07 5.59
C VAL A 230 10.00 -0.27 6.52
N ALA A 231 9.99 1.06 6.38
CA ALA A 231 9.23 1.93 7.27
C ALA A 231 7.72 1.74 7.09
N SER A 232 7.24 1.56 5.85
CA SER A 232 5.83 1.30 5.56
C SER A 232 5.36 -0.03 6.13
N ASN A 233 6.16 -1.08 5.97
CA ASN A 233 5.85 -2.40 6.53
C ASN A 233 5.89 -2.38 8.05
N LEU A 234 6.88 -1.72 8.67
CA LEU A 234 6.95 -1.58 10.12
C LEU A 234 5.78 -0.77 10.69
N LEU A 235 5.34 0.28 9.99
CA LEU A 235 4.16 1.04 10.42
C LEU A 235 2.89 0.18 10.35
N GLY A 236 2.75 -0.65 9.32
CA GLY A 236 1.65 -1.60 9.18
C GLY A 236 1.59 -2.64 10.29
N LEU A 237 2.75 -3.06 10.80
CA LEU A 237 2.85 -4.03 11.90
C LEU A 237 2.42 -3.48 13.26
N ILE A 238 2.28 -2.16 13.45
CA ILE A 238 1.88 -1.59 14.73
C ILE A 238 0.35 -1.50 14.80
N PRO A 239 -0.34 -2.42 15.51
CA PRO A 239 -1.81 -2.50 15.49
C PRO A 239 -2.47 -1.28 16.13
N PHE A 240 -1.77 -0.61 17.09
CA PHE A 240 -2.30 0.52 17.85
C PHE A 240 -2.34 1.84 17.08
N ILE A 241 -1.68 1.96 15.94
CA ILE A 241 -1.64 3.18 15.11
C ILE A 241 -2.59 3.04 13.90
N GLY A 242 -3.68 2.28 14.01
CA GLY A 242 -4.72 2.19 12.99
C GLY A 242 -4.44 1.23 11.82
N GLY A 243 -3.43 0.34 11.91
CA GLY A 243 -3.19 -0.72 10.93
C GLY A 243 -3.01 -0.21 9.49
N PHE A 244 -2.00 0.62 9.25
CA PHE A 244 -1.70 1.16 7.91
C PHE A 244 -1.18 0.07 6.98
N ASN A 245 -1.99 -0.36 6.02
CA ASN A 245 -1.58 -1.35 5.01
C ASN A 245 -1.06 -0.66 3.72
N ILE A 246 -0.04 0.21 3.85
CA ILE A 246 0.45 1.04 2.75
C ILE A 246 0.97 0.21 1.58
N THR A 247 1.82 -0.76 1.85
CA THR A 247 2.43 -1.63 0.83
C THR A 247 1.53 -2.79 0.41
N GLY A 248 0.45 -3.06 1.14
CA GLY A 248 -0.62 -3.96 0.73
C GLY A 248 -1.58 -3.31 -0.28
N THR A 249 -1.62 -1.97 -0.37
CA THR A 249 -2.40 -1.26 -1.37
C THR A 249 -1.73 -1.40 -2.74
N ILE A 250 -2.45 -1.96 -3.72
CA ILE A 250 -1.92 -2.26 -5.07
C ILE A 250 -1.45 -0.99 -5.77
N GLY A 251 -2.17 0.13 -5.66
CA GLY A 251 -1.80 1.41 -6.26
C GLY A 251 -0.42 1.91 -5.85
N VAL A 252 -0.06 1.81 -4.57
CA VAL A 252 1.27 2.22 -4.09
C VAL A 252 2.37 1.34 -4.69
N THR A 253 2.13 0.04 -4.75
CA THR A 253 3.13 -0.93 -5.25
C THR A 253 3.26 -0.91 -6.77
N ILE A 254 2.17 -0.68 -7.52
CA ILE A 254 2.21 -0.42 -8.98
C ILE A 254 3.12 0.76 -9.28
N VAL A 255 2.92 1.88 -8.58
CA VAL A 255 3.73 3.09 -8.81
C VAL A 255 5.20 2.83 -8.50
N LEU A 256 5.51 2.16 -7.40
CA LEU A 256 6.88 1.84 -7.03
C LEU A 256 7.55 0.99 -8.11
N ALA A 257 6.86 -0.03 -8.61
CA ALA A 257 7.32 -0.90 -9.69
C ALA A 257 7.44 -0.15 -11.02
N PHE A 258 6.49 0.74 -11.33
CA PHE A 258 6.51 1.58 -12.52
C PHE A 258 7.67 2.56 -12.52
N VAL A 259 8.01 3.18 -11.38
CA VAL A 259 9.18 4.05 -11.27
C VAL A 259 10.47 3.27 -11.52
N VAL A 260 10.61 2.05 -10.99
CA VAL A 260 11.75 1.16 -11.30
C VAL A 260 11.81 0.90 -12.80
N PHE A 261 10.69 0.57 -13.42
CA PHE A 261 10.61 0.34 -14.86
C PHE A 261 11.04 1.56 -15.69
N VAL A 262 10.54 2.75 -15.35
CA VAL A 262 10.88 4.00 -16.04
C VAL A 262 12.38 4.31 -15.88
N ILE A 263 12.93 4.19 -14.67
CA ILE A 263 14.37 4.43 -14.43
C ILE A 263 15.22 3.44 -15.23
N THR A 264 14.84 2.17 -15.26
CA THR A 264 15.52 1.13 -16.06
C THR A 264 15.51 1.48 -17.54
N THR A 265 14.35 1.79 -18.08
CA THR A 265 14.12 2.06 -19.51
C THR A 265 14.84 3.34 -19.97
N VAL A 266 14.75 4.43 -19.22
CA VAL A 266 15.38 5.72 -19.55
C VAL A 266 16.92 5.64 -19.46
N ASN A 267 17.45 4.80 -18.57
CA ASN A 267 18.90 4.61 -18.45
C ASN A 267 19.45 3.48 -19.30
N GLY A 268 18.59 2.81 -20.09
CA GLY A 268 18.98 1.72 -20.98
C GLY A 268 19.97 2.17 -22.05
N ASN A 269 21.13 1.50 -22.12
CA ASN A 269 22.17 1.73 -23.14
C ASN A 269 21.72 1.18 -24.51
N LYS A 270 22.39 1.60 -25.57
CA LYS A 270 22.16 1.05 -26.94
C LYS A 270 22.28 -0.49 -26.97
N GLN A 271 23.14 -1.04 -26.16
CA GLN A 271 23.34 -2.48 -26.05
C GLN A 271 22.13 -3.17 -25.39
N TYR A 272 21.57 -2.59 -24.32
CA TYR A 272 20.33 -3.07 -23.68
C TYR A 272 19.18 -3.15 -24.69
N TRP A 273 18.95 -2.07 -25.44
CA TRP A 273 17.94 -2.03 -26.50
C TRP A 273 18.27 -2.95 -27.66
N GLY A 274 19.58 -3.08 -28.01
CA GLY A 274 20.05 -4.02 -29.02
C GLY A 274 19.78 -5.46 -28.64
N HIS A 275 20.04 -5.86 -27.40
CA HIS A 275 19.72 -7.20 -26.91
C HIS A 275 18.21 -7.46 -26.88
N LEU A 276 17.41 -6.48 -26.48
CA LEU A 276 15.97 -6.60 -26.39
C LEU A 276 15.30 -6.80 -27.78
N PHE A 277 15.69 -6.00 -28.79
CA PHE A 277 15.06 -6.04 -30.10
C PHE A 277 15.82 -6.86 -31.12
N TRP A 278 17.11 -7.11 -30.91
CA TRP A 278 17.96 -7.85 -31.85
C TRP A 278 19.03 -8.65 -31.10
N PRO A 279 18.68 -9.73 -30.42
CA PRO A 279 19.64 -10.52 -29.63
C PRO A 279 20.74 -11.08 -30.54
N PRO A 280 22.03 -10.83 -30.20
CA PRO A 280 23.15 -11.37 -30.99
C PRO A 280 23.25 -12.89 -30.85
N GLY A 281 23.72 -13.57 -31.89
CA GLY A 281 23.94 -15.02 -31.87
C GLY A 281 22.69 -15.89 -32.06
N VAL A 282 21.50 -15.31 -32.22
CA VAL A 282 20.25 -16.04 -32.46
C VAL A 282 19.91 -16.04 -33.94
N PRO A 283 19.54 -17.20 -34.57
CA PRO A 283 19.06 -17.24 -35.95
C PRO A 283 17.82 -16.39 -36.15
N ASN A 284 17.69 -15.75 -37.32
CA ASN A 284 16.62 -14.79 -37.62
C ASN A 284 15.20 -15.35 -37.42
N LEU A 285 15.00 -16.63 -37.74
CA LEU A 285 13.70 -17.29 -37.55
C LEU A 285 13.32 -17.42 -36.04
N VAL A 286 14.31 -17.68 -35.21
CA VAL A 286 14.12 -17.82 -33.75
C VAL A 286 13.96 -16.45 -33.09
N LYS A 287 14.55 -15.39 -33.64
CA LYS A 287 14.35 -14.01 -33.14
C LYS A 287 12.89 -13.60 -33.17
N LEU A 288 12.12 -14.04 -34.14
CA LEU A 288 10.68 -13.75 -34.22
C LEU A 288 9.90 -14.22 -32.98
N LEU A 289 10.38 -15.27 -32.33
CA LEU A 289 9.79 -15.81 -31.10
C LEU A 289 10.44 -15.19 -29.83
N VAL A 290 11.75 -15.01 -29.84
CA VAL A 290 12.51 -14.55 -28.66
C VAL A 290 12.23 -13.07 -28.36
N VAL A 291 12.17 -12.20 -29.36
CA VAL A 291 11.95 -10.75 -29.17
C VAL A 291 10.62 -10.44 -28.47
N PRO A 292 9.47 -11.00 -28.88
CA PRO A 292 8.22 -10.80 -28.13
C PRO A 292 8.29 -11.28 -26.68
N ILE A 293 8.96 -12.42 -26.43
CA ILE A 293 9.12 -12.96 -25.06
C ILE A 293 9.99 -12.02 -24.21
N GLU A 294 11.09 -11.49 -24.75
CA GLU A 294 11.95 -10.54 -24.01
C GLU A 294 11.25 -9.21 -23.75
N VAL A 295 10.53 -8.67 -24.74
CA VAL A 295 9.72 -7.46 -24.56
C VAL A 295 8.64 -7.68 -23.50
N PHE A 296 7.94 -8.82 -23.53
CA PHE A 296 6.95 -9.16 -22.50
C PHE A 296 7.61 -9.35 -21.14
N GLY A 297 8.78 -9.97 -21.07
CA GLY A 297 9.60 -10.12 -19.86
C GLY A 297 9.97 -8.79 -19.21
N MET A 298 10.21 -7.76 -20.00
CA MET A 298 10.50 -6.41 -19.51
C MET A 298 9.34 -5.82 -18.67
N PHE A 299 8.09 -6.10 -19.05
CA PHE A 299 6.90 -5.70 -18.28
C PHE A 299 6.62 -6.65 -17.11
N LEU A 300 6.88 -7.95 -17.26
CA LEU A 300 6.69 -8.92 -16.20
C LEU A 300 7.58 -8.67 -14.98
N LYS A 301 8.82 -8.24 -15.20
CA LYS A 301 9.78 -7.99 -14.11
C LYS A 301 9.23 -7.04 -13.02
N PRO A 302 8.78 -5.80 -13.33
CA PRO A 302 8.17 -4.91 -12.34
C PRO A 302 6.83 -5.43 -11.80
N THR A 303 6.04 -6.11 -12.62
CA THR A 303 4.75 -6.69 -12.20
C THR A 303 4.94 -7.74 -11.10
N VAL A 304 5.92 -8.63 -11.25
CA VAL A 304 6.25 -9.63 -10.21
C VAL A 304 6.71 -8.96 -8.91
N LEU A 305 7.47 -7.87 -9.03
CA LEU A 305 7.90 -7.08 -7.87
C LEU A 305 6.69 -6.53 -7.09
N MET A 306 5.75 -5.91 -7.80
CA MET A 306 4.51 -5.37 -7.27
C MET A 306 3.67 -6.45 -6.57
N ILE A 307 3.33 -7.53 -7.28
CA ILE A 307 2.49 -8.61 -6.74
C ILE A 307 3.12 -9.21 -5.48
N ARG A 308 4.42 -9.45 -5.47
CA ARG A 308 5.12 -10.01 -4.31
C ARG A 308 5.01 -9.10 -3.08
N LEU A 309 5.20 -7.78 -3.27
CA LEU A 309 5.13 -6.82 -2.17
C LEU A 309 3.72 -6.75 -1.59
N THR A 310 2.72 -6.58 -2.46
CA THR A 310 1.31 -6.50 -2.05
C THR A 310 0.82 -7.81 -1.43
N ALA A 311 1.05 -8.95 -2.08
CA ALA A 311 0.53 -10.23 -1.61
C ALA A 311 1.11 -10.64 -0.25
N ASN A 312 2.41 -10.45 -0.03
CA ASN A 312 3.02 -10.81 1.25
C ASN A 312 2.46 -9.96 2.40
N MET A 313 2.30 -8.65 2.18
CA MET A 313 1.81 -7.75 3.22
C MET A 313 0.32 -8.00 3.51
N SER A 314 -0.51 -8.13 2.47
CA SER A 314 -1.94 -8.41 2.64
C SER A 314 -2.17 -9.79 3.27
N ALA A 315 -1.43 -10.82 2.85
CA ALA A 315 -1.54 -12.17 3.42
C ALA A 315 -1.20 -12.20 4.91
N GLY A 316 -0.16 -11.49 5.36
CA GLY A 316 0.21 -11.38 6.76
C GLY A 316 -0.91 -10.78 7.61
N HIS A 317 -1.48 -9.66 7.17
CA HIS A 317 -2.61 -9.04 7.85
C HIS A 317 -3.85 -9.94 7.90
N ILE A 318 -4.19 -10.62 6.78
CA ILE A 318 -5.33 -11.57 6.73
C ILE A 318 -5.15 -12.69 7.75
N ILE A 319 -3.96 -13.28 7.84
CA ILE A 319 -3.67 -14.36 8.78
C ILE A 319 -3.85 -13.89 10.24
N ILE A 320 -3.27 -12.74 10.60
CA ILE A 320 -3.38 -12.19 11.96
C ILE A 320 -4.85 -11.93 12.31
N LEU A 321 -5.60 -11.28 11.44
CA LEU A 321 -7.03 -11.00 11.66
C LEU A 321 -7.87 -12.27 11.72
N SER A 322 -7.52 -13.31 10.96
CA SER A 322 -8.21 -14.62 11.02
C SER A 322 -8.04 -15.25 12.39
N PHE A 323 -6.87 -15.18 13.02
CA PHE A 323 -6.68 -15.70 14.37
C PHE A 323 -7.41 -14.87 15.44
N VAL A 324 -7.53 -13.56 15.24
CA VAL A 324 -8.38 -12.72 16.10
C VAL A 324 -9.85 -13.14 15.95
N SER A 325 -10.33 -13.28 14.74
CA SER A 325 -11.72 -13.67 14.44
C SER A 325 -12.07 -15.02 15.03
N LEU A 326 -11.11 -15.96 15.06
CA LEU A 326 -11.31 -17.31 15.60
C LEU A 326 -11.68 -17.29 17.10
N VAL A 327 -11.18 -16.32 17.86
CA VAL A 327 -11.53 -16.13 19.28
C VAL A 327 -13.03 -15.81 19.41
N PHE A 328 -13.54 -14.91 18.58
CA PHE A 328 -14.95 -14.53 18.59
C PHE A 328 -15.85 -15.68 18.16
N ILE A 329 -15.48 -16.42 17.10
CA ILE A 329 -16.22 -17.59 16.62
C ILE A 329 -16.31 -18.67 17.71
N PHE A 330 -15.21 -18.96 18.41
CA PHE A 330 -15.21 -19.97 19.48
C PHE A 330 -16.02 -19.51 20.69
N ASN A 331 -15.97 -18.24 21.04
CA ASN A 331 -16.78 -17.69 22.12
C ASN A 331 -18.28 -17.82 21.81
N GLN A 332 -18.68 -17.49 20.56
CA GLN A 332 -20.07 -17.53 20.13
C GLN A 332 -20.62 -18.95 20.04
N ASN A 333 -19.86 -19.91 19.48
CA ASN A 333 -20.36 -21.28 19.25
C ASN A 333 -20.20 -22.23 20.45
N TYR A 334 -19.19 -22.03 21.30
CA TYR A 334 -18.82 -22.97 22.37
C TYR A 334 -18.78 -22.32 23.76
N GLY A 335 -19.12 -21.04 23.85
CA GLY A 335 -19.17 -20.28 25.09
C GLY A 335 -17.84 -19.70 25.57
N GLU A 336 -17.89 -18.93 26.66
CA GLU A 336 -16.78 -18.10 27.15
C GLU A 336 -15.48 -18.88 27.47
N VAL A 337 -15.61 -20.11 28.02
CA VAL A 337 -14.45 -20.94 28.37
C VAL A 337 -13.68 -21.37 27.11
N ALA A 338 -14.40 -21.73 26.04
CA ALA A 338 -13.79 -22.11 24.78
C ALA A 338 -13.17 -20.88 24.07
N GLY A 339 -13.87 -19.74 24.12
CA GLY A 339 -13.35 -18.48 23.64
C GLY A 339 -12.06 -18.04 24.35
N PHE A 340 -12.00 -18.18 25.67
CA PHE A 340 -10.79 -17.89 26.44
C PHE A 340 -9.64 -18.84 26.09
N GLY A 341 -9.90 -20.15 26.00
CA GLY A 341 -8.89 -21.13 25.58
C GLY A 341 -8.34 -20.85 24.20
N MET A 342 -9.22 -20.51 23.24
CA MET A 342 -8.84 -20.11 21.90
C MET A 342 -8.08 -18.78 21.89
N GLY A 343 -8.43 -17.85 22.77
CA GLY A 343 -7.74 -16.57 22.95
C GLY A 343 -6.27 -16.75 23.36
N VAL A 344 -5.98 -17.66 24.29
CA VAL A 344 -4.61 -17.99 24.69
C VAL A 344 -3.84 -18.59 23.51
N PHE A 345 -4.43 -19.55 22.81
CA PHE A 345 -3.81 -20.18 21.64
C PHE A 345 -3.55 -19.16 20.52
N SER A 346 -4.54 -18.35 20.16
CA SER A 346 -4.42 -17.30 19.13
C SER A 346 -3.36 -16.27 19.49
N THR A 347 -3.28 -15.87 20.76
CA THR A 347 -2.26 -14.91 21.23
C THR A 347 -0.85 -15.45 21.04
N MET A 348 -0.60 -16.71 21.42
CA MET A 348 0.71 -17.34 21.22
C MET A 348 1.06 -17.41 19.74
N PHE A 349 0.10 -17.79 18.90
CA PHE A 349 0.30 -17.89 17.48
C PHE A 349 0.51 -16.51 16.83
N MET A 350 -0.25 -15.49 17.24
CA MET A 350 -0.07 -14.11 16.77
C MET A 350 1.32 -13.57 17.09
N ILE A 351 1.86 -13.80 18.30
CA ILE A 351 3.23 -13.37 18.63
C ILE A 351 4.24 -13.99 17.66
N PHE A 352 4.09 -15.28 17.35
CA PHE A 352 4.93 -15.96 16.37
C PHE A 352 4.76 -15.36 14.96
N MET A 353 3.53 -15.10 14.54
CA MET A 353 3.23 -14.50 13.24
C MET A 353 3.79 -13.07 13.10
N TYR A 354 3.67 -12.24 14.14
CA TYR A 354 4.28 -10.90 14.15
C TYR A 354 5.81 -10.96 13.97
N PHE A 355 6.46 -11.95 14.57
CA PHE A 355 7.90 -12.12 14.39
C PHE A 355 8.25 -12.54 12.97
N LEU A 356 7.47 -13.44 12.37
CA LEU A 356 7.63 -13.81 10.96
C LEU A 356 7.36 -12.63 10.02
N GLU A 357 6.33 -11.86 10.29
CA GLU A 357 5.96 -10.71 9.48
C GLU A 357 7.01 -9.60 9.54
N LEU A 358 7.64 -9.39 10.72
CA LEU A 358 8.79 -8.51 10.87
C LEU A 358 9.99 -8.96 9.99
N LEU A 359 10.28 -10.26 9.99
CA LEU A 359 11.32 -10.83 9.13
C LEU A 359 11.00 -10.62 7.65
N VAL A 360 9.75 -10.92 7.26
CA VAL A 360 9.27 -10.76 5.87
C VAL A 360 9.29 -9.29 5.44
N ALA A 361 8.92 -8.37 6.32
CA ALA A 361 8.95 -6.93 6.07
C ALA A 361 10.35 -6.44 5.66
N PHE A 362 11.37 -6.90 6.38
CA PHE A 362 12.76 -6.58 6.06
C PHE A 362 13.25 -7.29 4.79
N LEU A 363 12.96 -8.59 4.68
CA LEU A 363 13.32 -9.41 3.52
C LEU A 363 12.71 -8.85 2.24
N GLN A 364 11.48 -8.35 2.30
CA GLN A 364 10.78 -7.78 1.15
C GLN A 364 11.44 -6.49 0.65
N ALA A 365 11.85 -5.60 1.56
CA ALA A 365 12.61 -4.41 1.20
C ALA A 365 13.97 -4.76 0.57
N TYR A 366 14.65 -5.76 1.12
CA TYR A 366 15.91 -6.27 0.57
C TYR A 366 15.73 -6.82 -0.84
N VAL A 367 14.78 -7.73 -1.04
CA VAL A 367 14.54 -8.38 -2.34
C VAL A 367 14.10 -7.35 -3.39
N PHE A 368 13.24 -6.41 -3.03
CA PHE A 368 12.82 -5.35 -3.95
C PHE A 368 14.01 -4.49 -4.40
N THR A 369 14.83 -4.04 -3.45
CA THR A 369 16.01 -3.22 -3.73
C THR A 369 17.07 -3.97 -4.53
N LEU A 370 17.29 -5.25 -4.21
CA LEU A 370 18.21 -6.14 -4.93
C LEU A 370 17.79 -6.30 -6.39
N LEU A 371 16.50 -6.61 -6.65
CA LEU A 371 16.01 -6.78 -8.01
C LEU A 371 16.02 -5.47 -8.80
N ALA A 372 15.69 -4.33 -8.18
CA ALA A 372 15.84 -3.03 -8.79
C ALA A 372 17.30 -2.74 -9.18
N ALA A 373 18.25 -3.07 -8.31
CA ALA A 373 19.68 -2.93 -8.61
C ALA A 373 20.12 -3.80 -9.79
N ILE A 374 19.64 -5.05 -9.87
CA ILE A 374 19.90 -5.96 -11.01
C ILE A 374 19.35 -5.36 -12.31
N TYR A 375 18.13 -4.81 -12.30
CA TYR A 375 17.53 -4.19 -13.49
C TYR A 375 18.31 -2.95 -13.95
N PHE A 376 18.83 -2.16 -13.02
CA PHE A 376 19.68 -1.01 -13.34
C PHE A 376 21.05 -1.45 -13.87
N ALA A 377 21.62 -2.54 -13.35
CA ALA A 377 22.84 -3.11 -13.85
C ALA A 377 22.67 -3.62 -15.29
N ASP A 378 21.62 -4.41 -15.56
CA ASP A 378 21.30 -4.92 -16.89
C ASP A 378 21.14 -3.79 -17.92
N ALA A 379 20.42 -2.72 -17.53
CA ALA A 379 20.18 -1.56 -18.39
C ALA A 379 21.45 -0.76 -18.71
N THR A 380 22.44 -0.78 -17.80
CA THR A 380 23.65 0.05 -17.91
C THR A 380 24.93 -0.74 -18.22
N GLN A 381 24.84 -2.06 -18.43
CA GLN A 381 25.98 -2.89 -18.81
C GLN A 381 26.64 -2.38 -20.10
N GLU A 382 27.97 -2.30 -20.08
CA GLU A 382 28.77 -1.99 -21.27
C GLU A 382 29.31 -3.29 -21.86
N ALA A 383 29.48 -3.31 -23.20
CA ALA A 383 30.09 -4.44 -23.88
C ALA A 383 31.50 -4.64 -23.36
N HIS A 384 31.76 -5.76 -22.72
CA HIS A 384 33.15 -6.23 -22.56
C HIS A 384 33.62 -6.71 -23.93
N HIS A 385 34.43 -5.87 -24.59
CA HIS A 385 35.26 -6.25 -25.75
C HIS A 385 36.52 -6.95 -25.26
#